data_31f19d7eb0ca24f90ddd7d9ea5241a77
#
_entry.id   31f19d7eb0ca24f90ddd7d9ea5241a77
#
_cell.length_a   1.000
_cell.length_b   1.000
_cell.length_c   1.000
_cell.angle_alpha   90.00
_cell.angle_beta   90.00
_cell.angle_gamma   90.00
#
_symmetry.space_group_name_H-M   'P 1'
#
loop_
_entity.id
_entity.type
_entity.pdbx_description
1 polymer ?
#
loop_
_entity_poly.entity_id
_entity_poly.type
_entity_poly.pdbx_seq_one_letter_code
_entity_poly.pdbx_strand_id
1 'polypeptide(L)'
;MIKKFTLLLAFVSSLSFACGLHQDTGFSLVTEPGSLDVFAEIIEVRKNNTFGNANKPEHFQLFSIKSALAKPNEHQINFSLFEAIKGHYSKVTLEQSINITGRETLPEKEELLLITELDVLDALATKTLSWDDAKKSQLVIINGNKNDVETLDRWFDSLF
;
A
#
# COMPACT_ATOMS: atom_id res chain seq x y z
N MET A 1 -56.32 5.26 -34.20
CA MET A 1 -55.47 4.14 -33.75
C MET A 1 -54.08 4.68 -33.45
N ILE A 2 -53.77 4.94 -32.18
CA ILE A 2 -52.47 5.47 -31.75
C ILE A 2 -51.64 4.29 -31.22
N LYS A 3 -50.57 3.91 -31.95
CA LYS A 3 -49.64 2.87 -31.51
C LYS A 3 -48.75 3.45 -30.41
N LYS A 4 -48.89 2.96 -29.21
CA LYS A 4 -48.02 3.24 -28.10
C LYS A 4 -46.66 2.52 -28.30
N PHE A 5 -45.63 3.32 -28.57
CA PHE A 5 -44.24 2.83 -28.64
C PHE A 5 -43.64 2.86 -27.24
N THR A 6 -43.54 1.69 -26.61
CA THR A 6 -42.93 1.57 -25.29
C THR A 6 -41.42 1.48 -25.48
N LEU A 7 -40.70 2.55 -25.18
CA LEU A 7 -39.24 2.61 -25.18
C LEU A 7 -38.72 1.92 -23.92
N LEU A 8 -38.21 0.70 -24.08
CA LEU A 8 -37.55 -0.07 -23.02
C LEU A 8 -36.13 0.49 -22.84
N LEU A 9 -35.92 1.34 -21.85
CA LEU A 9 -34.60 1.84 -21.47
C LEU A 9 -33.90 0.72 -20.70
N ALA A 10 -32.99 0.00 -21.37
CA ALA A 10 -32.08 -0.95 -20.71
C ALA A 10 -31.03 -0.16 -19.94
N PHE A 11 -31.17 -0.08 -18.62
CA PHE A 11 -30.11 0.37 -17.74
C PHE A 11 -28.98 -0.68 -17.73
N VAL A 12 -27.94 -0.43 -18.51
CA VAL A 12 -26.67 -1.14 -18.38
C VAL A 12 -25.98 -0.58 -17.16
N SER A 13 -26.20 -1.20 -15.99
CA SER A 13 -25.41 -0.96 -14.81
C SER A 13 -24.00 -1.51 -15.06
N SER A 14 -23.04 -0.62 -15.31
CA SER A 14 -21.63 -0.96 -15.27
C SER A 14 -21.32 -1.45 -13.84
N LEU A 15 -21.10 -2.75 -13.70
CA LEU A 15 -20.54 -3.34 -12.48
C LEU A 15 -19.12 -2.79 -12.34
N SER A 16 -18.95 -1.72 -11.56
CA SER A 16 -17.65 -1.34 -11.06
C SER A 16 -17.19 -2.46 -10.12
N PHE A 17 -16.17 -3.19 -10.53
CA PHE A 17 -15.48 -4.12 -9.65
C PHE A 17 -14.75 -3.29 -8.58
N ALA A 18 -15.43 -3.02 -7.47
CA ALA A 18 -14.75 -2.63 -6.24
C ALA A 18 -13.86 -3.80 -5.82
N CYS A 19 -12.63 -3.51 -5.39
CA CYS A 19 -11.65 -4.51 -4.98
C CYS A 19 -12.28 -5.66 -4.19
N GLY A 20 -12.02 -6.90 -4.61
CA GLY A 20 -12.71 -8.10 -4.13
C GLY A 20 -12.71 -8.29 -2.61
N LEU A 21 -11.68 -7.82 -1.91
CA LEU A 21 -11.59 -7.89 -0.44
C LEU A 21 -12.70 -7.09 0.28
N HIS A 22 -13.16 -5.98 -0.27
CA HIS A 22 -14.25 -5.19 0.33
C HIS A 22 -15.61 -5.84 0.16
N GLN A 23 -15.77 -6.76 -0.79
CA GLN A 23 -17.04 -7.41 -1.09
C GLN A 23 -17.30 -8.66 -0.24
N ASP A 24 -16.24 -9.38 0.17
CA ASP A 24 -16.35 -10.62 0.97
C ASP A 24 -16.39 -10.37 2.49
N THR A 25 -15.83 -9.28 2.98
CA THR A 25 -15.72 -9.01 4.43
C THR A 25 -16.85 -8.17 5.01
N GLY A 26 -17.77 -7.69 4.17
CA GLY A 26 -18.83 -6.78 4.62
C GLY A 26 -18.23 -5.49 5.23
N PHE A 27 -18.85 -4.94 6.27
CA PHE A 27 -18.36 -3.76 7.00
C PHE A 27 -17.26 -4.09 8.03
N SER A 28 -16.59 -5.23 7.96
CA SER A 28 -15.46 -5.50 8.84
C SER A 28 -14.25 -4.68 8.39
N LEU A 29 -13.84 -3.76 9.23
CA LEU A 29 -12.58 -3.04 9.07
C LEU A 29 -11.45 -4.06 9.16
N VAL A 30 -10.79 -4.35 8.06
CA VAL A 30 -9.58 -5.20 8.09
C VAL A 30 -8.49 -4.36 8.74
N THR A 31 -8.07 -4.76 9.94
CA THR A 31 -7.01 -4.09 10.69
C THR A 31 -5.89 -5.06 10.94
N GLU A 32 -4.69 -4.65 10.52
CA GLU A 32 -3.45 -5.32 10.93
C GLU A 32 -2.95 -4.75 12.26
N PRO A 33 -2.21 -5.51 13.07
CA PRO A 33 -1.63 -4.98 14.30
C PRO A 33 -0.82 -3.70 14.04
N GLY A 34 -1.19 -2.60 14.69
CA GLY A 34 -0.58 -1.28 14.54
C GLY A 34 -1.08 -0.44 13.35
N SER A 35 -1.95 -0.98 12.49
CA SER A 35 -2.41 -0.25 11.30
C SER A 35 -3.22 1.01 11.62
N LEU A 36 -3.91 1.05 12.76
CA LEU A 36 -4.67 2.22 13.19
C LEU A 36 -3.76 3.38 13.61
N ASP A 37 -2.61 3.09 14.22
CA ASP A 37 -1.62 4.10 14.57
C ASP A 37 -1.02 4.69 13.29
N VAL A 38 -0.59 3.84 12.36
CA VAL A 38 -0.10 4.25 11.04
C VAL A 38 -1.15 5.08 10.28
N PHE A 39 -2.41 4.65 10.28
CA PHE A 39 -3.51 5.40 9.66
C PHE A 39 -3.63 6.81 10.23
N ALA A 40 -3.62 6.96 11.56
CA ALA A 40 -3.79 8.25 12.23
C ALA A 40 -2.65 9.21 11.88
N GLU A 41 -1.40 8.75 11.94
CA GLU A 41 -0.22 9.55 11.63
C GLU A 41 -0.17 9.96 10.16
N ILE A 42 -0.54 9.07 9.22
CA ILE A 42 -0.57 9.41 7.80
C ILE A 42 -1.64 10.45 7.50
N ILE A 43 -2.81 10.39 8.13
CA ILE A 43 -3.85 11.42 7.99
C ILE A 43 -3.32 12.79 8.44
N GLU A 44 -2.60 12.85 9.55
CA GLU A 44 -2.03 14.12 10.05
C GLU A 44 -0.95 14.66 9.11
N VAL A 45 -0.07 13.80 8.60
CA VAL A 45 0.95 14.18 7.61
C VAL A 45 0.33 14.70 6.31
N ARG A 46 -0.73 14.05 5.82
CA ARG A 46 -1.46 14.47 4.60
C ARG A 46 -2.16 15.81 4.80
N LYS A 47 -2.83 16.00 5.95
CA LYS A 47 -3.50 17.27 6.31
C LYS A 47 -2.53 18.44 6.30
N ASN A 48 -1.31 18.23 6.77
CA ASN A 48 -0.26 19.25 6.81
C ASN A 48 0.55 19.34 5.51
N ASN A 49 0.27 18.48 4.52
CA ASN A 49 1.05 18.35 3.27
C ASN A 49 2.57 18.26 3.50
N THR A 50 2.97 17.52 4.53
CA THR A 50 4.36 17.47 5.04
C THR A 50 5.36 17.02 3.97
N PHE A 51 4.98 16.07 3.09
CA PHE A 51 5.89 15.56 2.06
C PHE A 51 5.72 16.25 0.70
N GLY A 52 4.69 17.10 0.53
CA GLY A 52 4.43 17.80 -0.73
C GLY A 52 3.99 16.88 -1.88
N ASN A 53 3.71 15.59 -1.63
CA ASN A 53 3.40 14.58 -2.64
C ASN A 53 1.94 14.08 -2.60
N ALA A 54 1.09 14.70 -1.79
CA ALA A 54 -0.32 14.27 -1.62
C ALA A 54 -1.12 14.21 -2.93
N ASN A 55 -0.78 15.04 -3.92
CA ASN A 55 -1.43 15.07 -5.23
C ASN A 55 -0.61 14.35 -6.32
N LYS A 56 0.48 13.67 -5.98
CA LYS A 56 1.31 12.95 -6.94
C LYS A 56 0.57 11.72 -7.44
N PRO A 57 0.37 11.54 -8.76
CA PRO A 57 -0.31 10.38 -9.30
C PRO A 57 0.35 9.07 -8.87
N GLU A 58 -0.47 8.06 -8.56
CA GLU A 58 -0.02 6.77 -8.02
C GLU A 58 1.06 6.09 -8.88
N HIS A 59 0.94 6.15 -10.20
CA HIS A 59 1.93 5.55 -11.10
C HIS A 59 3.34 6.18 -10.98
N PHE A 60 3.43 7.48 -10.64
CA PHE A 60 4.70 8.13 -10.36
C PHE A 60 5.26 7.76 -8.98
N GLN A 61 4.38 7.59 -7.99
CA GLN A 61 4.78 7.07 -6.67
C GLN A 61 5.34 5.65 -6.83
N LEU A 62 4.62 4.76 -7.50
CA LEU A 62 5.06 3.39 -7.79
C LEU A 62 6.38 3.34 -8.58
N PHE A 63 6.58 4.26 -9.54
CA PHE A 63 7.84 4.36 -10.27
C PHE A 63 9.01 4.71 -9.34
N SER A 64 8.86 5.71 -8.47
CA SER A 64 9.88 6.10 -7.50
C SER A 64 10.24 4.93 -6.56
N ILE A 65 9.21 4.26 -6.03
CA ILE A 65 9.36 3.11 -5.12
C ILE A 65 10.11 1.97 -5.83
N LYS A 66 9.64 1.54 -7.00
CA LYS A 66 10.28 0.47 -7.77
C LYS A 66 11.73 0.81 -8.11
N SER A 67 12.01 2.04 -8.49
CA SER A 67 13.37 2.51 -8.80
C SER A 67 14.29 2.47 -7.57
N ALA A 68 13.76 2.77 -6.38
CA ALA A 68 14.52 2.68 -5.15
C ALA A 68 14.79 1.22 -4.77
N LEU A 69 13.75 0.38 -4.76
CA LEU A 69 13.85 -1.04 -4.40
C LEU A 69 14.71 -1.87 -5.37
N ALA A 70 14.86 -1.41 -6.62
CA ALA A 70 15.69 -2.09 -7.62
C ALA A 70 17.21 -1.94 -7.39
N LYS A 71 17.63 -1.07 -6.47
CA LYS A 71 19.06 -0.93 -6.14
C LYS A 71 19.56 -2.21 -5.47
N PRO A 72 20.64 -2.82 -5.98
CA PRO A 72 21.19 -4.06 -5.40
C PRO A 72 21.49 -3.91 -3.90
N ASN A 73 21.08 -4.89 -3.12
CA ASN A 73 21.33 -4.95 -1.67
C ASN A 73 21.32 -6.40 -1.20
N GLU A 74 22.19 -6.75 -0.26
CA GLU A 74 22.32 -8.11 0.27
C GLU A 74 21.14 -8.52 1.18
N HIS A 75 20.37 -7.56 1.68
CA HIS A 75 19.23 -7.78 2.56
C HIS A 75 17.88 -7.76 1.82
N GLN A 76 17.89 -7.78 0.47
CA GLN A 76 16.65 -7.80 -0.30
C GLN A 76 15.78 -9.02 0.04
N ILE A 77 14.51 -8.79 0.36
CA ILE A 77 13.55 -9.83 0.72
C ILE A 77 12.17 -9.48 0.16
N ASN A 78 11.44 -10.49 -0.29
CA ASN A 78 10.03 -10.31 -0.70
C ASN A 78 9.17 -10.00 0.54
N PHE A 79 8.18 -9.14 0.38
CA PHE A 79 7.28 -8.76 1.47
C PHE A 79 5.89 -8.44 0.94
N SER A 80 4.91 -8.41 1.85
CA SER A 80 3.58 -7.87 1.58
C SER A 80 3.48 -6.44 2.08
N LEU A 81 2.73 -5.62 1.38
CA LEU A 81 2.40 -4.24 1.73
C LEU A 81 0.93 -4.17 2.12
N PHE A 82 0.62 -3.52 3.23
CA PHE A 82 -0.73 -3.11 3.60
C PHE A 82 -0.85 -1.59 3.58
N GLU A 83 -1.70 -1.07 2.71
CA GLU A 83 -2.01 0.36 2.62
C GLU A 83 -3.08 0.69 3.67
N ALA A 84 -2.66 1.32 4.78
CA ALA A 84 -3.48 1.48 5.98
C ALA A 84 -4.74 2.31 5.77
N ILE A 85 -4.74 3.26 4.83
CA ILE A 85 -5.92 4.10 4.50
C ILE A 85 -6.82 3.42 3.49
N LYS A 86 -6.23 2.79 2.46
CA LYS A 86 -7.01 2.11 1.41
C LYS A 86 -7.54 0.74 1.88
N GLY A 87 -6.93 0.13 2.90
CA GLY A 87 -7.23 -1.22 3.35
C GLY A 87 -6.88 -2.29 2.30
N HIS A 88 -5.86 -2.05 1.48
CA HIS A 88 -5.45 -2.92 0.38
C HIS A 88 -4.15 -3.64 0.67
N TYR A 89 -4.08 -4.89 0.24
CA TYR A 89 -2.84 -5.66 0.26
C TYR A 89 -2.21 -5.72 -1.11
N SER A 90 -0.88 -5.63 -1.15
CA SER A 90 -0.07 -5.87 -2.32
C SER A 90 1.07 -6.81 -1.99
N LYS A 91 1.54 -7.59 -2.97
CA LYS A 91 2.75 -8.41 -2.85
C LYS A 91 3.87 -7.72 -3.59
N VAL A 92 5.01 -7.56 -2.92
CA VAL A 92 6.25 -7.02 -3.49
C VAL A 92 7.22 -8.18 -3.71
N THR A 93 7.58 -8.44 -4.96
CA THR A 93 8.50 -9.52 -5.35
C THR A 93 9.68 -8.98 -6.12
N LEU A 94 10.84 -9.61 -5.93
CA LEU A 94 12.17 -9.19 -6.37
C LEU A 94 12.77 -10.15 -7.41
N GLU A 95 11.98 -10.69 -8.30
CA GLU A 95 12.47 -11.67 -9.29
C GLU A 95 13.39 -11.01 -10.34
N GLN A 96 12.97 -10.99 -11.60
CA GLN A 96 13.74 -10.31 -12.68
C GLN A 96 13.58 -8.79 -12.64
N SER A 97 12.50 -8.31 -12.01
CA SER A 97 12.19 -6.89 -11.80
C SER A 97 11.34 -6.76 -10.53
N ILE A 98 11.29 -5.53 -9.99
CA ILE A 98 10.42 -5.24 -8.85
C ILE A 98 8.96 -5.24 -9.31
N ASN A 99 8.18 -6.19 -8.80
CA ASN A 99 6.76 -6.26 -9.05
C ASN A 99 5.98 -5.92 -7.77
N ILE A 100 5.01 -5.02 -7.90
CA ILE A 100 4.04 -4.69 -6.87
C ILE A 100 2.68 -5.01 -7.46
N THR A 101 2.04 -6.06 -6.94
CA THR A 101 0.76 -6.57 -7.45
C THR A 101 -0.24 -6.66 -6.32
N GLY A 102 -1.45 -6.19 -6.55
CA GLY A 102 -2.55 -6.35 -5.61
C GLY A 102 -2.79 -7.83 -5.30
N ARG A 103 -3.17 -8.13 -4.06
CA ARG A 103 -3.55 -9.49 -3.64
C ARG A 103 -4.95 -9.47 -3.03
N GLU A 104 -5.72 -10.53 -3.33
CA GLU A 104 -7.09 -10.72 -2.83
C GLU A 104 -7.14 -11.55 -1.55
N THR A 105 -6.03 -12.20 -1.19
CA THR A 105 -5.94 -13.04 0.01
C THR A 105 -5.25 -12.31 1.14
N LEU A 106 -5.70 -12.54 2.36
CA LEU A 106 -5.03 -12.04 3.56
C LEU A 106 -3.62 -12.66 3.70
N PRO A 107 -2.65 -11.93 4.27
CA PRO A 107 -1.36 -12.50 4.63
C PRO A 107 -1.50 -13.66 5.62
N GLU A 108 -0.56 -14.60 5.58
CA GLU A 108 -0.44 -15.62 6.62
C GLU A 108 0.06 -14.98 7.93
N LYS A 109 -0.22 -15.62 9.07
CA LYS A 109 0.01 -15.06 10.42
C LYS A 109 1.43 -14.52 10.68
N GLU A 110 2.45 -15.09 10.04
CA GLU A 110 3.86 -14.69 10.24
C GLU A 110 4.49 -14.19 8.94
N GLU A 111 3.66 -13.92 7.93
CA GLU A 111 4.14 -13.35 6.67
C GLU A 111 4.69 -11.95 6.91
N LEU A 112 5.82 -11.65 6.29
CA LEU A 112 6.44 -10.33 6.38
C LEU A 112 5.53 -9.28 5.75
N LEU A 113 5.07 -8.34 6.55
CA LEU A 113 4.09 -7.32 6.17
C LEU A 113 4.59 -5.94 6.56
N LEU A 114 4.75 -5.07 5.58
CA LEU A 114 4.97 -3.65 5.78
C LEU A 114 3.63 -2.92 5.78
N ILE A 115 3.33 -2.19 6.85
CA ILE A 115 2.12 -1.37 6.99
C ILE A 115 2.52 0.08 6.79
N THR A 116 1.96 0.74 5.78
CA THR A 116 2.22 2.14 5.43
C THR A 116 1.28 2.59 4.30
N GLU A 117 1.64 3.63 3.57
CA GLU A 117 0.96 4.11 2.35
C GLU A 117 1.96 4.42 1.24
N LEU A 118 1.48 4.46 -0.02
CA LEU A 118 2.35 4.72 -1.18
C LEU A 118 3.01 6.09 -1.15
N ASP A 119 2.36 7.12 -0.62
CA ASP A 119 2.93 8.47 -0.49
C ASP A 119 4.06 8.54 0.54
N VAL A 120 3.99 7.74 1.62
CA VAL A 120 5.10 7.57 2.56
C VAL A 120 6.29 6.86 1.91
N LEU A 121 6.03 5.76 1.19
CA LEU A 121 7.08 5.05 0.44
C LEU A 121 7.70 5.92 -0.65
N ASP A 122 6.92 6.77 -1.31
CA ASP A 122 7.43 7.74 -2.27
C ASP A 122 8.29 8.81 -1.60
N ALA A 123 7.90 9.30 -0.42
CA ALA A 123 8.70 10.25 0.38
C ALA A 123 10.05 9.64 0.79
N LEU A 124 10.08 8.37 1.17
CA LEU A 124 11.30 7.61 1.41
C LEU A 124 12.15 7.49 0.12
N ALA A 125 11.54 7.07 -0.98
CA ALA A 125 12.22 6.88 -2.26
C ALA A 125 12.82 8.17 -2.83
N THR A 126 12.20 9.31 -2.55
CA THR A 126 12.66 10.65 -2.94
C THR A 126 13.55 11.34 -1.90
N LYS A 127 13.85 10.65 -0.79
CA LYS A 127 14.66 11.18 0.33
C LYS A 127 14.09 12.41 1.03
N THR A 128 12.78 12.61 0.93
CA THR A 128 12.04 13.64 1.70
C THR A 128 11.81 13.20 3.14
N LEU A 129 11.82 11.88 3.36
CA LEU A 129 11.69 11.24 4.66
C LEU A 129 12.81 10.20 4.81
N SER A 130 13.43 10.08 5.99
CA SER A 130 14.33 8.99 6.31
C SER A 130 13.59 7.79 6.88
N TRP A 131 14.19 6.59 6.76
CA TRP A 131 13.59 5.37 7.33
C TRP A 131 13.43 5.47 8.86
N ASP A 132 14.44 6.01 9.53
CA ASP A 132 14.40 6.21 10.97
C ASP A 132 13.30 7.18 11.42
N ASP A 133 13.10 8.28 10.70
CA ASP A 133 12.03 9.23 11.03
C ASP A 133 10.65 8.62 10.72
N ALA A 134 10.51 7.83 9.67
CA ALA A 134 9.28 7.11 9.36
C ALA A 134 8.88 6.16 10.49
N LYS A 135 9.84 5.40 11.04
CA LYS A 135 9.62 4.51 12.21
C LYS A 135 9.27 5.30 13.48
N LYS A 136 10.03 6.33 13.79
CA LYS A 136 9.81 7.17 14.99
C LYS A 136 8.45 7.87 14.97
N SER A 137 8.00 8.28 13.80
CA SER A 137 6.70 8.93 13.60
C SER A 137 5.55 7.95 13.33
N GLN A 138 5.77 6.65 13.51
CA GLN A 138 4.77 5.60 13.30
C GLN A 138 4.10 5.62 11.91
N LEU A 139 4.79 6.14 10.90
CA LEU A 139 4.32 6.14 9.50
C LEU A 139 4.52 4.80 8.83
N VAL A 140 5.31 3.93 9.46
CA VAL A 140 5.60 2.56 9.01
C VAL A 140 5.65 1.61 10.20
N ILE A 141 5.13 0.40 10.01
CA ILE A 141 5.26 -0.71 10.95
C ILE A 141 5.60 -1.96 10.13
N ILE A 142 6.46 -2.82 10.65
CA ILE A 142 6.78 -4.11 10.06
C ILE A 142 6.27 -5.21 10.97
N ASN A 143 5.39 -6.07 10.48
CA ASN A 143 4.92 -7.28 11.13
C ASN A 143 5.51 -8.52 10.44
N GLY A 144 5.67 -9.61 11.17
CA GLY A 144 6.19 -10.87 10.64
C GLY A 144 7.08 -11.60 11.64
N ASN A 145 7.76 -12.64 11.17
CA ASN A 145 8.76 -13.27 12.03
C ASN A 145 9.99 -12.37 12.23
N LYS A 146 10.64 -12.50 13.37
CA LYS A 146 11.72 -11.60 13.80
C LYS A 146 12.86 -11.47 12.77
N ASN A 147 13.29 -12.56 12.15
CA ASN A 147 14.44 -12.54 11.25
C ASN A 147 14.12 -11.77 9.96
N ASP A 148 12.91 -11.95 9.42
CA ASP A 148 12.48 -11.26 8.21
C ASP A 148 12.25 -9.77 8.48
N VAL A 149 11.66 -9.43 9.64
CA VAL A 149 11.51 -8.04 10.11
C VAL A 149 12.86 -7.35 10.20
N GLU A 150 13.87 -7.97 10.85
CA GLU A 150 15.22 -7.42 10.95
C GLU A 150 15.92 -7.30 9.58
N THR A 151 15.63 -8.22 8.65
CA THR A 151 16.20 -8.18 7.31
C THR A 151 15.62 -7.04 6.50
N LEU A 152 14.30 -6.87 6.51
CA LEU A 152 13.63 -5.76 5.84
C LEU A 152 14.03 -4.41 6.44
N ASP A 153 14.11 -4.31 7.78
CA ASP A 153 14.52 -3.09 8.46
C ASP A 153 15.93 -2.66 8.05
N ARG A 154 16.90 -3.57 8.05
CA ARG A 154 18.27 -3.30 7.57
C ARG A 154 18.33 -2.90 6.10
N TRP A 155 17.53 -3.55 5.26
CA TRP A 155 17.45 -3.19 3.86
C TRP A 155 16.96 -1.75 3.68
N PHE A 156 15.85 -1.40 4.32
CA PHE A 156 15.24 -0.07 4.21
C PHE A 156 16.10 1.03 4.84
N ASP A 157 16.75 0.74 5.97
CA ASP A 157 17.71 1.65 6.60
C ASP A 157 18.90 1.98 5.68
N SER A 158 19.42 1.00 4.95
CA SER A 158 20.49 1.21 3.98
C SER A 158 20.02 1.89 2.69
N LEU A 159 18.73 1.83 2.39
CA LEU A 159 18.15 2.32 1.15
C LEU A 159 17.62 3.75 1.27
N PHE A 160 17.05 4.09 2.41
CA PHE A 160 16.30 5.32 2.67
C PHE A 160 16.92 6.20 3.75
#